data_ad28271c667e8ccdfc1332fb2d57be8b
#
_entry.id   ad28271c667e8ccdfc1332fb2d57be8b
#
_cell.length_a   1.000
_cell.length_b   1.000
_cell.length_c   1.000
_cell.angle_alpha   90.00
_cell.angle_beta   90.00
_cell.angle_gamma   90.00
#
_symmetry.space_group_name_H-M   'P 1'
#
loop_
_entity.id
_entity.type
_entity.pdbx_description
1 polymer ?
#
loop_
_entity_poly.entity_id
_entity_poly.type
_entity_poly.pdbx_seq_one_letter_code
_entity_poly.pdbx_strand_id
1 'polypeptide(L)'
;VGQAQKAREALERALLNRPGYSLAHENLGDLYAALALQSYERGLETRQPSALMRAKQQHLQALPKAAPLRLTPRFPQTERTPQ
;
A
#
# COMPACT_ATOMS: atom_id res chain seq x y z
N VAL A 1 -9.56 -4.68 7.76
CA VAL A 1 -9.05 -5.90 7.18
C VAL A 1 -9.64 -6.15 5.83
N GLY A 2 -10.93 -6.17 5.75
CA GLY A 2 -11.59 -6.43 4.48
C GLY A 2 -11.29 -5.38 3.44
N GLN A 3 -11.15 -4.14 3.84
CA GLN A 3 -10.91 -3.08 2.89
C GLN A 3 -9.51 -3.13 2.32
N ALA A 4 -8.53 -3.48 3.14
CA ALA A 4 -7.17 -3.62 2.63
C ALA A 4 -7.08 -4.76 1.64
N GLN A 5 -7.76 -5.86 1.92
CA GLN A 5 -7.78 -6.99 1.03
C GLN A 5 -8.43 -6.61 -0.29
N LYS A 6 -9.56 -5.92 -0.23
CA LYS A 6 -10.26 -5.51 -1.44
C LYS A 6 -9.42 -4.53 -2.25
N ALA A 7 -8.74 -3.63 -1.58
CA ALA A 7 -7.88 -2.69 -2.27
C ALA A 7 -6.76 -3.41 -3.01
N ARG A 8 -6.14 -4.39 -2.35
CA ARG A 8 -5.08 -5.15 -2.96
C ARG A 8 -5.58 -5.88 -4.18
N GLU A 9 -6.74 -6.51 -4.06
CA GLU A 9 -7.29 -7.27 -5.17
C GLU A 9 -7.64 -6.37 -6.35
N ALA A 10 -8.18 -5.20 -6.07
CA ALA A 10 -8.52 -4.27 -7.14
C ALA A 10 -7.27 -3.79 -7.88
N LEU A 11 -6.22 -3.50 -7.13
CA LEU A 11 -4.99 -3.02 -7.75
C LEU A 11 -4.30 -4.12 -8.54
N GLU A 12 -4.32 -5.34 -8.02
CA GLU A 12 -3.75 -6.46 -8.76
C GLU A 12 -4.50 -6.72 -10.03
N ARG A 13 -5.83 -6.59 -9.97
CA ARG A 13 -6.64 -6.77 -11.17
C ARG A 13 -6.35 -5.67 -12.20
N ALA A 14 -6.16 -4.45 -11.75
CA ALA A 14 -5.80 -3.37 -12.65
C ALA A 14 -4.49 -3.69 -13.35
N LEU A 15 -3.53 -4.27 -12.63
CA LEU A 15 -2.24 -4.60 -13.20
C LEU A 15 -2.29 -5.79 -14.14
N LEU A 16 -3.27 -6.68 -13.98
CA LEU A 16 -3.46 -7.73 -14.96
C LEU A 16 -3.83 -7.15 -16.32
N ASN A 17 -4.63 -6.09 -16.30
CA ASN A 17 -5.04 -5.45 -17.54
C ASN A 17 -4.01 -4.48 -18.07
N ARG A 18 -3.28 -3.85 -17.18
CA ARG A 18 -2.29 -2.85 -17.57
C ARG A 18 -1.04 -3.03 -16.71
N PRO A 19 -0.17 -3.98 -17.08
CA PRO A 19 1.00 -4.27 -16.23
C PRO A 19 1.93 -3.08 -16.01
N GLY A 20 1.92 -2.13 -16.91
CA GLY A 20 2.78 -0.96 -16.76
C GLY A 20 2.12 0.22 -16.06
N TYR A 21 0.98 0.02 -15.42
CA TYR A 21 0.27 1.11 -14.79
C TYR A 21 1.00 1.52 -13.52
N SER A 22 1.79 2.55 -13.64
CA SER A 22 2.71 2.95 -12.58
C SER A 22 1.98 3.31 -11.29
N LEU A 23 0.87 4.03 -11.39
CA LEU A 23 0.14 4.44 -10.20
C LEU A 23 -0.38 3.24 -9.42
N ALA A 24 -0.81 2.19 -10.12
CA ALA A 24 -1.27 1.00 -9.42
C ALA A 24 -0.13 0.32 -8.66
N HIS A 25 1.06 0.30 -9.25
CA HIS A 25 2.23 -0.25 -8.55
C HIS A 25 2.55 0.58 -7.32
N GLU A 26 2.53 1.89 -7.46
CA GLU A 26 2.81 2.76 -6.34
C GLU A 26 1.78 2.57 -5.22
N ASN A 27 0.52 2.52 -5.58
CA ASN A 27 -0.54 2.31 -4.59
C ASN A 27 -0.41 0.96 -3.90
N LEU A 28 -0.01 -0.08 -4.62
CA LEU A 28 0.23 -1.37 -4.00
C LEU A 28 1.38 -1.29 -3.00
N GLY A 29 2.44 -0.61 -3.38
CA GLY A 29 3.57 -0.43 -2.46
C GLY A 29 3.13 0.27 -1.19
N ASP A 30 2.36 1.33 -1.34
CA ASP A 30 1.86 2.07 -0.18
C ASP A 30 0.98 1.20 0.70
N LEU A 31 0.13 0.39 0.08
CA LEU A 31 -0.73 -0.50 0.83
C LEU A 31 0.07 -1.52 1.61
N TYR A 32 1.07 -2.12 0.96
CA TYR A 32 1.89 -3.10 1.65
C TYR A 32 2.68 -2.47 2.79
N ALA A 33 3.16 -1.24 2.61
CA ALA A 33 3.85 -0.55 3.68
C ALA A 33 2.93 -0.33 4.87
N ALA A 34 1.68 0.04 4.61
CA ALA A 34 0.71 0.24 5.69
C ALA A 34 0.41 -1.06 6.41
N LEU A 35 0.26 -2.14 5.66
CA LEU A 35 0.00 -3.44 6.27
C LEU A 35 1.21 -3.93 7.07
N ALA A 36 2.40 -3.68 6.56
CA ALA A 36 3.61 -4.03 7.28
C ALA A 36 3.70 -3.25 8.60
N LEU A 37 3.39 -1.96 8.54
CA LEU A 37 3.41 -1.14 9.74
C LEU A 37 2.46 -1.69 10.79
N GLN A 38 1.24 -2.06 10.39
CA GLN A 38 0.31 -2.67 11.32
C GLN A 38 0.87 -3.92 11.96
N SER A 39 1.53 -4.75 11.17
CA SER A 39 2.10 -5.98 11.69
C SER A 39 3.20 -5.71 12.69
N TYR A 40 4.05 -4.76 12.39
CA TYR A 40 5.12 -4.40 13.33
C TYR A 40 4.55 -3.85 14.63
N GLU A 41 3.51 -3.03 14.52
CA GLU A 41 2.89 -2.48 15.72
C GLU A 41 2.31 -3.57 16.60
N ARG A 42 1.68 -4.55 15.99
CA ARG A 42 1.17 -5.69 16.76
C ARG A 42 2.29 -6.51 17.36
N GLY A 43 3.37 -6.68 16.61
CA GLY A 43 4.51 -7.42 17.14
C GLY A 43 5.15 -6.74 18.34
N LEU A 44 5.15 -5.41 18.34
CA LEU A 44 5.72 -4.67 19.46
C LEU A 44 4.89 -4.77 20.72
N GLU A 45 3.62 -5.18 20.59
CA GLU A 45 2.76 -5.37 21.75
C GLU A 45 2.91 -6.74 22.37
N THR A 46 3.68 -7.64 21.76
CA THR A 46 3.88 -8.96 22.32
C THR A 46 4.89 -8.90 23.45
N ARG A 47 5.04 -10.03 24.15
CA ARG A 47 5.96 -10.07 25.27
C ARG A 47 7.42 -9.96 24.88
N GLN A 48 7.77 -10.44 23.71
CA GLN A 48 9.16 -10.47 23.28
C GLN A 48 9.29 -9.91 21.89
N PRO A 49 9.10 -8.61 21.75
CA PRO A 49 9.26 -8.00 20.43
C PRO A 49 10.73 -8.01 20.01
N SER A 50 10.95 -8.19 18.76
CA SER A 50 12.28 -8.11 18.20
C SER A 50 12.77 -6.67 18.25
N ALA A 51 14.05 -6.48 18.54
CA ALA A 51 14.61 -5.14 18.53
C ALA A 51 14.52 -4.50 17.15
N LEU A 52 14.60 -5.32 16.11
CA LEU A 52 14.49 -4.79 14.74
C LEU A 52 13.09 -4.32 14.39
N MET A 53 12.08 -4.84 15.09
CA MET A 53 10.71 -4.42 14.81
C MET A 53 10.52 -2.92 15.01
N ARG A 54 11.11 -2.38 16.07
CA ARG A 54 10.96 -0.96 16.33
C ARG A 54 11.64 -0.13 15.25
N ALA A 55 12.81 -0.57 14.82
CA ALA A 55 13.52 0.13 13.76
C ALA A 55 12.71 0.08 12.47
N LYS A 56 12.14 -1.07 12.14
CA LYS A 56 11.35 -1.20 10.94
C LYS A 56 10.07 -0.35 11.00
N GLN A 57 9.46 -0.32 12.18
CA GLN A 57 8.31 0.54 12.39
C GLN A 57 8.66 1.99 12.13
N GLN A 58 9.78 2.43 12.69
CA GLN A 58 10.18 3.82 12.54
C GLN A 58 10.49 4.18 11.10
N HIS A 59 11.11 3.28 10.38
CA HIS A 59 11.38 3.52 8.97
C HIS A 59 10.10 3.67 8.17
N LEU A 60 9.12 2.82 8.42
CA LEU A 60 7.87 2.91 7.70
C LEU A 60 7.10 4.17 8.07
N GLN A 61 7.18 4.57 9.33
CA GLN A 61 6.52 5.80 9.75
C GLN A 61 7.15 7.03 9.14
N ALA A 62 8.41 6.94 8.76
CA ALA A 62 9.12 8.06 8.17
C ALA A 62 8.92 8.17 6.67
N LEU A 63 8.28 7.21 6.04
CA LEU A 63 8.01 7.30 4.62
C LEU A 63 7.08 8.46 4.33
N PRO A 64 7.25 9.11 3.18
CA PRO A 64 6.32 10.17 2.80
C PRO A 64 4.90 9.65 2.80
N LYS A 65 4.00 10.47 3.32
CA LYS A 65 2.63 10.07 3.36
C LYS A 65 2.04 10.05 1.98
N ALA A 66 1.41 8.95 1.65
CA ALA A 66 0.74 8.84 0.39
C ALA A 66 -0.61 9.49 0.45
N ALA A 67 -1.14 9.83 -0.70
CA ALA A 67 -2.52 10.25 -0.77
C ALA A 67 -3.39 9.09 -0.32
N PRO A 68 -4.60 9.37 0.17
CA PRO A 68 -5.48 8.28 0.58
C PRO A 68 -5.65 7.26 -0.52
N LEU A 69 -5.57 6.00 -0.14
CA LEU A 69 -5.68 4.92 -1.09
C LEU A 69 -7.08 4.87 -1.65
N ARG A 70 -7.17 4.79 -2.96
CA ARG A 70 -8.47 4.67 -3.59
C ARG A 70 -8.77 3.23 -3.86
N LEU A 71 -9.91 2.82 -3.39
CA LEU A 71 -10.30 1.43 -3.55
C LEU A 71 -10.65 1.10 -4.98
N THR A 72 -11.21 2.07 -5.69
CA THR A 72 -11.46 1.87 -7.09
C THR A 72 -10.50 2.73 -7.83
N PRO A 73 -9.55 2.14 -8.42
CA PRO A 73 -8.57 2.93 -9.14
C PRO A 73 -9.26 3.63 -10.28
N ARG A 74 -9.25 4.91 -10.23
CA ARG A 74 -9.75 5.65 -11.28
C ARG A 74 -8.67 5.74 -12.26
N PHE A 75 -8.85 5.25 -13.42
CA PHE A 75 -7.85 5.44 -14.43
C PHE A 75 -7.75 6.91 -14.68
N PRO A 76 -6.56 7.44 -14.69
CA PRO A 76 -6.41 8.86 -14.89
C PRO A 76 -7.08 9.28 -16.17
N GLN A 77 -7.84 10.31 -16.07
CA GLN A 77 -8.50 10.84 -17.24
C GLN A 77 -7.49 11.24 -18.27
N THR A 78 -6.38 11.64 -17.79
CA THR A 78 -5.35 12.09 -18.69
C THR A 78 -4.92 11.03 -19.65
N GLU A 79 -5.11 9.80 -19.30
CA GLU A 79 -4.72 8.76 -20.20
C GLU A 79 -5.56 8.69 -21.41
N ARG A 80 -6.74 9.25 -21.33
CA ARG A 80 -7.59 9.20 -22.42
C ARG A 80 -7.54 10.39 -23.28
N THR A 81 -6.86 11.35 -22.85
CA THR A 81 -6.87 12.47 -23.54
C THR A 81 -6.00 12.37 -24.56
N PRO A 82 -5.93 12.33 -25.33
CA PRO A 82 -5.01 12.44 -26.13
C PRO A 82 -5.46 13.15 -27.07
N GLN A 83 -5.62 13.34 -27.00
CA GLN A 83 -6.10 13.86 -27.71
C GLN A 83 -5.79 14.18 -28.10
#